data_5707b7b0dd00012877d3a4378f69b04c
#
_entry.id   5707b7b0dd00012877d3a4378f69b04c
#
_cell.length_a   1.000
_cell.length_b   1.000
_cell.length_c   1.000
_cell.angle_alpha   90.00
_cell.angle_beta   90.00
_cell.angle_gamma   90.00
#
_symmetry.space_group_name_H-M   'P 1'
#
loop_
_entity.id
_entity.type
_entity.pdbx_description
1 polymer ?
#
loop_
_entity_poly.entity_id
_entity_poly.type
_entity_poly.pdbx_seq_one_letter_code
_entity_poly.pdbx_strand_id
1 'polypeptide(L)'
;MSNNIATYDDHDRHILQHMQRDSSQSLEDLAQAVSLSRNAVWRRIRRLQDSGIIKARVALLDAQSVGLGLIVFISISVRTHSKDWADKFAKVIDSLPQVQSAYRTSGNQDYLIKARVSDVQAYDDLYQRLISQIELADVSASFVMEELKNTTELPLP
;
A
#
# COMPACT_ATOMS: atom_id res chain seq x y z
N MET A 1 -12.98 -15.12 -12.53
CA MET A 1 -11.60 -15.13 -12.03
C MET A 1 -11.58 -16.04 -10.81
N SER A 2 -11.00 -17.24 -10.92
CA SER A 2 -10.91 -18.16 -9.77
C SER A 2 -9.95 -17.53 -8.76
N ASN A 3 -10.48 -17.15 -7.60
CA ASN A 3 -9.68 -16.75 -6.45
C ASN A 3 -8.95 -18.00 -5.95
N ASN A 4 -7.76 -18.26 -6.48
CA ASN A 4 -6.87 -19.28 -5.93
C ASN A 4 -6.27 -18.71 -4.64
N ILE A 5 -7.06 -18.79 -3.53
CA ILE A 5 -6.58 -18.42 -2.20
C ILE A 5 -5.50 -19.45 -1.86
N ALA A 6 -4.24 -19.01 -1.86
CA ALA A 6 -3.13 -19.85 -1.48
C ALA A 6 -3.38 -20.33 -0.04
N THR A 7 -3.38 -21.65 0.14
CA THR A 7 -3.68 -22.29 1.42
C THR A 7 -2.48 -22.19 2.35
N TYR A 8 -2.68 -21.68 3.55
CA TYR A 8 -1.70 -21.67 4.63
C TYR A 8 -2.33 -22.27 5.89
N ASP A 9 -1.53 -22.96 6.69
CA ASP A 9 -1.97 -23.61 7.93
C ASP A 9 -1.76 -22.68 9.16
N ASP A 10 -2.13 -23.18 10.35
CA ASP A 10 -2.00 -22.43 11.60
C ASP A 10 -0.57 -22.01 11.93
N HIS A 11 0.42 -22.88 11.64
CA HIS A 11 1.82 -22.52 11.83
C HIS A 11 2.25 -21.40 10.88
N ASP A 12 1.80 -21.45 9.62
CA ASP A 12 2.06 -20.37 8.66
C ASP A 12 1.42 -19.06 9.10
N ARG A 13 0.19 -19.14 9.66
CA ARG A 13 -0.51 -17.98 10.20
C ARG A 13 0.29 -17.33 11.33
N HIS A 14 0.79 -18.11 12.29
CA HIS A 14 1.62 -17.60 13.37
C HIS A 14 2.92 -16.98 12.85
N ILE A 15 3.59 -17.61 11.89
CA ILE A 15 4.78 -17.05 11.23
C ILE A 15 4.45 -15.70 10.58
N LEU A 16 3.35 -15.63 9.81
CA LEU A 16 2.93 -14.39 9.13
C LEU A 16 2.56 -13.29 10.12
N GLN A 17 1.89 -13.61 11.23
CA GLN A 17 1.57 -12.64 12.28
C GLN A 17 2.82 -12.02 12.90
N HIS A 18 3.83 -12.82 13.22
CA HIS A 18 5.11 -12.31 13.71
C HIS A 18 5.81 -11.45 12.66
N MET A 19 5.91 -11.94 11.43
CA MET A 19 6.61 -11.24 10.35
C MET A 19 5.94 -9.93 9.92
N GLN A 20 4.61 -9.79 10.07
CA GLN A 20 3.91 -8.53 9.80
C GLN A 20 4.25 -7.43 10.81
N ARG A 21 4.56 -7.83 12.06
CA ARG A 21 4.94 -6.90 13.14
C ARG A 21 6.41 -6.53 13.09
N ASP A 22 7.26 -7.54 12.91
CA ASP A 22 8.69 -7.38 12.81
C ASP A 22 9.30 -8.46 11.91
N SER A 23 9.70 -8.07 10.71
CA SER A 23 10.35 -8.95 9.74
C SER A 23 11.88 -8.99 9.90
N SER A 24 12.45 -8.23 10.87
CA SER A 24 13.89 -8.20 11.15
C SER A 24 14.34 -9.29 12.13
N GLN A 25 13.40 -9.97 12.78
CA GLN A 25 13.68 -11.08 13.69
C GLN A 25 14.56 -12.16 13.03
N SER A 26 15.47 -12.73 13.82
CA SER A 26 16.24 -13.89 13.35
C SER A 26 15.34 -15.11 13.13
N LEU A 27 15.78 -16.02 12.25
CA LEU A 27 15.05 -17.29 12.08
C LEU A 27 14.99 -18.12 13.36
N GLU A 28 15.96 -17.97 14.26
CA GLU A 28 16.02 -18.65 15.56
C GLU A 28 14.93 -18.12 16.49
N ASP A 29 14.84 -16.80 16.64
CA ASP A 29 13.84 -16.14 17.47
C ASP A 29 12.42 -16.44 16.97
N LEU A 30 12.22 -16.36 15.67
CA LEU A 30 10.94 -16.69 15.06
C LEU A 30 10.58 -18.17 15.26
N ALA A 31 11.54 -19.09 15.13
CA ALA A 31 11.34 -20.51 15.35
C ALA A 31 10.92 -20.82 16.80
N GLN A 32 11.56 -20.15 17.75
CA GLN A 32 11.21 -20.25 19.16
C GLN A 32 9.78 -19.70 19.40
N ALA A 33 9.45 -18.53 18.85
CA ALA A 33 8.15 -17.88 19.02
C ALA A 33 6.98 -18.74 18.49
N VAL A 34 7.19 -19.49 17.41
CA VAL A 34 6.16 -20.35 16.79
C VAL A 34 6.29 -21.83 17.16
N SER A 35 7.19 -22.19 18.09
CA SER A 35 7.43 -23.55 18.55
C SER A 35 7.76 -24.55 17.40
N LEU A 36 8.60 -24.14 16.47
CA LEU A 36 9.06 -24.93 15.33
C LEU A 36 10.60 -24.96 15.28
N SER A 37 11.16 -25.93 14.54
CA SER A 37 12.59 -25.89 14.24
C SER A 37 12.90 -24.77 13.23
N ARG A 38 14.12 -24.22 13.32
CA ARG A 38 14.64 -23.20 12.38
C ARG A 38 14.48 -23.63 10.91
N ASN A 39 14.80 -24.88 10.60
CA ASN A 39 14.65 -25.40 9.23
C ASN A 39 13.18 -25.50 8.78
N ALA A 40 12.26 -25.82 9.69
CA ALA A 40 10.83 -25.86 9.40
C ALA A 40 10.31 -24.46 9.09
N VAL A 41 10.68 -23.46 9.90
CA VAL A 41 10.31 -22.04 9.67
C VAL A 41 10.88 -21.56 8.34
N TRP A 42 12.16 -21.80 8.06
CA TRP A 42 12.79 -21.38 6.80
C TRP A 42 12.05 -21.95 5.57
N ARG A 43 11.73 -23.25 5.55
CA ARG A 43 10.99 -23.88 4.44
C ARG A 43 9.59 -23.28 4.26
N ARG A 44 8.89 -22.99 5.38
CA ARG A 44 7.57 -22.38 5.34
C ARG A 44 7.62 -20.97 4.78
N ILE A 45 8.53 -20.12 5.25
CA ILE A 45 8.73 -18.77 4.74
C ILE A 45 9.03 -18.80 3.23
N ARG A 46 9.91 -19.71 2.81
CA ARG A 46 10.24 -19.87 1.39
C ARG A 46 9.00 -20.20 0.56
N ARG A 47 8.20 -21.18 1.01
CA ARG A 47 6.94 -21.53 0.37
C ARG A 47 5.96 -20.36 0.30
N LEU A 48 5.82 -19.59 1.38
CA LEU A 48 4.94 -18.41 1.45
C LEU A 48 5.41 -17.28 0.50
N GLN A 49 6.70 -17.12 0.29
CA GLN A 49 7.27 -16.22 -0.71
C GLN A 49 7.02 -16.74 -2.14
N ASP A 50 7.31 -18.01 -2.40
CA ASP A 50 7.16 -18.62 -3.72
C ASP A 50 5.68 -18.67 -4.16
N SER A 51 4.74 -18.78 -3.22
CA SER A 51 3.30 -18.70 -3.47
C SER A 51 2.75 -17.27 -3.58
N GLY A 52 3.57 -16.24 -3.34
CA GLY A 52 3.17 -14.84 -3.39
C GLY A 52 2.35 -14.34 -2.19
N ILE A 53 2.15 -15.15 -1.14
CA ILE A 53 1.53 -14.69 0.12
C ILE A 53 2.41 -13.61 0.76
N ILE A 54 3.72 -13.85 0.85
CA ILE A 54 4.69 -12.82 1.20
C ILE A 54 5.19 -12.18 -0.09
N LYS A 55 4.74 -10.96 -0.38
CA LYS A 55 5.12 -10.22 -1.58
C LYS A 55 6.55 -9.67 -1.51
N ALA A 56 6.90 -9.09 -0.37
CA ALA A 56 8.19 -8.45 -0.13
C ALA A 56 8.44 -8.27 1.36
N ARG A 57 9.69 -8.01 1.72
CA ARG A 57 10.09 -7.46 3.02
C ARG A 57 10.64 -6.07 2.78
N VAL A 58 10.07 -5.07 3.45
CA VAL A 58 10.43 -3.66 3.28
C VAL A 58 10.68 -3.01 4.63
N ALA A 59 11.52 -1.99 4.66
CA ALA A 59 11.63 -1.11 5.81
C ALA A 59 10.47 -0.11 5.80
N LEU A 60 9.79 0.05 6.91
CA LEU A 60 8.82 1.11 7.12
C LEU A 60 9.56 2.34 7.65
N LEU A 61 9.41 3.47 6.97
CA LEU A 61 10.04 4.72 7.36
C LEU A 61 9.06 5.57 8.16
N ASP A 62 9.58 6.28 9.15
CA ASP A 62 8.84 7.38 9.76
C ASP A 62 8.78 8.56 8.79
N ALA A 63 7.59 8.83 8.28
CA ALA A 63 7.39 9.82 7.23
C ALA A 63 7.68 11.26 7.70
N GLN A 64 7.46 11.57 8.97
CA GLN A 64 7.79 12.89 9.52
C GLN A 64 9.30 13.09 9.56
N SER A 65 10.03 12.07 10.02
CA SER A 65 11.50 12.10 10.10
C SER A 65 12.18 12.28 8.73
N VAL A 66 11.52 11.89 7.64
CA VAL A 66 12.03 12.11 6.27
C VAL A 66 11.35 13.29 5.56
N GLY A 67 10.65 14.15 6.30
CA GLY A 67 10.06 15.39 5.77
C GLY A 67 8.79 15.20 4.93
N LEU A 68 8.09 14.05 5.03
CA LEU A 68 6.88 13.73 4.27
C LEU A 68 5.66 13.56 5.22
N GLY A 69 5.50 14.50 6.16
CA GLY A 69 4.50 14.38 7.23
C GLY A 69 3.05 14.57 6.80
N LEU A 70 2.79 15.29 5.70
CA LEU A 70 1.43 15.63 5.29
C LEU A 70 0.82 14.53 4.41
N ILE A 71 -0.28 13.94 4.87
CA ILE A 71 -1.08 13.00 4.09
C ILE A 71 -2.22 13.76 3.42
N VAL A 72 -2.43 13.49 2.14
CA VAL A 72 -3.54 14.04 1.36
C VAL A 72 -4.31 12.90 0.70
N PHE A 73 -5.63 12.91 0.87
CA PHE A 73 -6.53 12.11 0.06
C PHE A 73 -7.10 12.97 -1.06
N ILE A 74 -6.92 12.54 -2.30
CA ILE A 74 -7.37 13.24 -3.50
C ILE A 74 -8.46 12.39 -4.14
N SER A 75 -9.66 12.95 -4.21
CA SER A 75 -10.82 12.34 -4.86
C SER A 75 -10.98 12.94 -6.25
N ILE A 76 -11.17 12.09 -7.24
CA ILE A 76 -11.24 12.48 -8.66
C ILE A 76 -12.51 11.95 -9.28
N SER A 77 -13.19 12.81 -10.04
CA SER A 77 -14.25 12.42 -10.95
C SER A 77 -13.83 12.66 -12.40
N VAL A 78 -14.31 11.80 -13.30
CA VAL A 78 -14.00 11.87 -14.74
C VAL A 78 -15.26 11.99 -15.56
N ARG A 79 -15.17 12.68 -16.72
CA ARG A 79 -16.32 12.83 -17.62
C ARG A 79 -16.55 11.61 -18.49
N THR A 80 -15.48 10.93 -18.84
CA THR A 80 -15.51 9.82 -19.80
C THR A 80 -14.70 8.64 -19.25
N HIS A 81 -15.35 7.48 -19.15
CA HIS A 81 -14.72 6.23 -18.71
C HIS A 81 -14.17 5.43 -19.91
N SER A 82 -13.24 6.00 -20.68
CA SER A 82 -12.60 5.25 -21.76
C SER A 82 -11.38 4.46 -21.24
N LYS A 83 -11.08 3.35 -21.91
CA LYS A 83 -9.90 2.54 -21.60
C LYS A 83 -8.62 3.36 -21.79
N ASP A 84 -8.54 4.12 -22.88
CA ASP A 84 -7.36 4.92 -23.21
C ASP A 84 -7.09 6.00 -22.14
N TRP A 85 -8.17 6.61 -21.60
CA TRP A 85 -8.05 7.54 -20.49
C TRP A 85 -7.52 6.83 -19.23
N ALA A 86 -8.07 5.66 -18.90
CA ALA A 86 -7.66 4.89 -17.72
C ALA A 86 -6.19 4.44 -17.81
N ASP A 87 -5.75 3.98 -18.98
CA ASP A 87 -4.37 3.57 -19.23
C ASP A 87 -3.41 4.77 -19.14
N LYS A 88 -3.82 5.95 -19.65
CA LYS A 88 -3.07 7.19 -19.50
C LYS A 88 -3.00 7.64 -18.05
N PHE A 89 -4.11 7.61 -17.33
CA PHE A 89 -4.19 7.95 -15.92
C PHE A 89 -3.27 7.08 -15.07
N ALA A 90 -3.28 5.76 -15.28
CA ALA A 90 -2.40 4.84 -14.56
C ALA A 90 -0.92 5.19 -14.75
N LYS A 91 -0.49 5.55 -15.97
CA LYS A 91 0.89 5.99 -16.24
C LYS A 91 1.23 7.33 -15.55
N VAL A 92 0.28 8.27 -15.53
CA VAL A 92 0.47 9.55 -14.82
C VAL A 92 0.65 9.30 -13.33
N ILE A 93 -0.21 8.48 -12.72
CA ILE A 93 -0.13 8.14 -11.30
C ILE A 93 1.19 7.44 -10.96
N ASP A 94 1.64 6.49 -11.78
CA ASP A 94 2.90 5.77 -11.58
C ASP A 94 4.13 6.70 -11.67
N SER A 95 4.03 7.78 -12.44
CA SER A 95 5.10 8.78 -12.58
C SER A 95 5.21 9.77 -11.40
N LEU A 96 4.25 9.77 -10.48
CA LEU A 96 4.18 10.71 -9.34
C LEU A 96 4.64 10.02 -8.05
N PRO A 97 5.91 10.21 -7.61
CA PRO A 97 6.46 9.50 -6.46
C PRO A 97 5.78 9.84 -5.13
N GLN A 98 5.08 10.97 -5.05
CA GLN A 98 4.30 11.36 -3.88
C GLN A 98 3.06 10.47 -3.68
N VAL A 99 2.58 9.83 -4.75
CA VAL A 99 1.41 8.95 -4.70
C VAL A 99 1.81 7.61 -4.10
N GLN A 100 1.21 7.26 -2.96
CA GLN A 100 1.43 5.99 -2.29
C GLN A 100 0.42 4.92 -2.72
N SER A 101 -0.81 5.33 -3.01
CA SER A 101 -1.89 4.43 -3.42
C SER A 101 -2.87 5.15 -4.31
N ALA A 102 -3.41 4.46 -5.29
CA ALA A 102 -4.50 4.94 -6.11
C ALA A 102 -5.51 3.80 -6.33
N TYR A 103 -6.78 4.10 -6.14
CA TYR A 103 -7.87 3.15 -6.21
C TYR A 103 -8.94 3.66 -7.17
N ARG A 104 -9.47 2.77 -8.01
CA ARG A 104 -10.74 3.01 -8.67
C ARG A 104 -11.85 2.63 -7.71
N THR A 105 -12.81 3.52 -7.51
CA THR A 105 -13.89 3.34 -6.54
C THR A 105 -15.23 3.18 -7.25
N SER A 106 -16.22 2.63 -6.54
CA SER A 106 -17.63 2.63 -6.93
C SER A 106 -18.35 3.64 -6.05
N GLY A 107 -19.02 4.62 -6.64
CA GLY A 107 -19.73 5.67 -5.88
C GLY A 107 -19.63 7.03 -6.55
N ASN A 108 -19.73 8.11 -5.77
CA ASN A 108 -19.75 9.47 -6.29
C ASN A 108 -18.39 9.94 -6.85
N GLN A 109 -17.32 9.29 -6.49
CA GLN A 109 -15.97 9.58 -6.93
C GLN A 109 -15.45 8.37 -7.71
N ASP A 110 -14.78 8.60 -8.83
CA ASP A 110 -14.26 7.52 -9.67
C ASP A 110 -12.93 6.96 -9.18
N TYR A 111 -12.08 7.85 -8.61
CA TYR A 111 -10.78 7.46 -8.09
C TYR A 111 -10.49 8.15 -6.76
N LEU A 112 -9.79 7.41 -5.89
CA LEU A 112 -9.25 7.91 -4.63
C LEU A 112 -7.74 7.67 -4.62
N ILE A 113 -6.97 8.74 -4.39
CA ILE A 113 -5.52 8.70 -4.30
C ILE A 113 -5.11 9.05 -2.87
N LYS A 114 -4.15 8.31 -2.32
CA LYS A 114 -3.42 8.70 -1.12
C LYS A 114 -2.04 9.17 -1.53
N ALA A 115 -1.70 10.40 -1.19
CA ALA A 115 -0.37 10.98 -1.40
C ALA A 115 0.26 11.42 -0.08
N ARG A 116 1.60 11.48 -0.06
CA ARG A 116 2.37 12.12 1.02
C ARG A 116 3.26 13.21 0.43
N VAL A 117 3.26 14.35 1.11
CA VAL A 117 4.03 15.54 0.72
C VAL A 117 4.61 16.20 1.97
N SER A 118 5.55 17.15 1.79
CA SER A 118 6.13 17.90 2.90
C SER A 118 5.14 18.89 3.52
N ASP A 119 4.39 19.58 2.68
CA ASP A 119 3.53 20.71 3.03
C ASP A 119 2.46 20.97 1.96
N VAL A 120 1.63 22.00 2.16
CA VAL A 120 0.56 22.39 1.24
C VAL A 120 1.11 22.87 -0.10
N GLN A 121 2.28 23.52 -0.13
CA GLN A 121 2.89 23.96 -1.38
C GLN A 121 3.34 22.78 -2.25
N ALA A 122 3.94 21.77 -1.64
CA ALA A 122 4.32 20.52 -2.32
C ALA A 122 3.09 19.74 -2.83
N TYR A 123 1.93 19.89 -2.16
CA TYR A 123 0.67 19.39 -2.68
C TYR A 123 0.22 20.16 -3.92
N ASP A 124 0.30 21.49 -3.91
CA ASP A 124 -0.06 22.29 -5.10
C ASP A 124 0.81 21.92 -6.30
N ASP A 125 2.11 21.74 -6.11
CA ASP A 125 3.01 21.25 -7.16
C ASP A 125 2.60 19.87 -7.70
N LEU A 126 2.20 18.96 -6.82
CA LEU A 126 1.66 17.65 -7.21
C LEU A 126 0.37 17.80 -8.03
N TYR A 127 -0.54 18.65 -7.56
CA TYR A 127 -1.81 18.93 -8.22
C TYR A 127 -1.60 19.50 -9.63
N GLN A 128 -0.73 20.49 -9.78
CA GLN A 128 -0.41 21.09 -11.08
C GLN A 128 0.18 20.04 -12.06
N ARG A 129 1.05 19.16 -11.59
CA ARG A 129 1.56 18.05 -12.41
C ARG A 129 0.47 17.10 -12.84
N LEU A 130 -0.47 16.78 -11.95
CA LEU A 130 -1.57 15.88 -12.25
C LEU A 130 -2.47 16.46 -13.33
N ILE A 131 -2.98 17.70 -13.15
CA ILE A 131 -3.93 18.33 -14.08
C ILE A 131 -3.30 18.71 -15.41
N SER A 132 -2.00 18.96 -15.47
CA SER A 132 -1.30 19.26 -16.73
C SER A 132 -1.18 18.06 -17.66
N GLN A 133 -1.28 16.85 -17.13
CA GLN A 133 -1.06 15.61 -17.89
C GLN A 133 -2.35 14.90 -18.30
N ILE A 134 -3.45 15.14 -17.57
CA ILE A 134 -4.70 14.44 -17.83
C ILE A 134 -5.91 15.32 -17.53
N GLU A 135 -6.94 15.24 -18.37
CA GLU A 135 -8.19 15.95 -18.17
C GLU A 135 -9.04 15.27 -17.09
N LEU A 136 -9.46 16.06 -16.09
CA LEU A 136 -10.29 15.63 -14.98
C LEU A 136 -11.59 16.46 -14.96
N ALA A 137 -12.69 15.86 -14.50
CA ALA A 137 -13.96 16.57 -14.38
C ALA A 137 -14.01 17.39 -13.09
N ASP A 138 -13.61 16.74 -11.99
CA ASP A 138 -13.53 17.34 -10.67
C ASP A 138 -12.40 16.74 -9.85
N VAL A 139 -11.78 17.54 -9.00
CA VAL A 139 -10.73 17.14 -8.08
C VAL A 139 -10.96 17.80 -6.73
N SER A 140 -11.08 17.00 -5.69
CA SER A 140 -11.11 17.50 -4.32
C SER A 140 -10.01 16.88 -3.47
N ALA A 141 -9.44 17.66 -2.56
CA ALA A 141 -8.39 17.20 -1.66
C ALA A 141 -8.81 17.32 -0.20
N SER A 142 -8.51 16.30 0.58
CA SER A 142 -8.68 16.30 2.03
C SER A 142 -7.33 16.09 2.70
N PHE A 143 -6.89 17.06 3.49
CA PHE A 143 -5.68 16.97 4.28
C PHE A 143 -5.98 16.25 5.59
N VAL A 144 -5.14 15.27 5.94
CA VAL A 144 -5.29 14.52 7.19
C VAL A 144 -4.82 15.39 8.35
N MET A 145 -5.73 15.66 9.28
CA MET A 145 -5.43 16.44 10.48
C MET A 145 -4.82 15.58 11.59
N GLU A 146 -5.25 14.32 11.67
CA GLU A 146 -4.80 13.34 12.65
C GLU A 146 -4.89 11.92 12.09
N GLU A 147 -3.88 11.11 12.32
CA GLU A 147 -3.86 9.70 11.96
C GLU A 147 -4.19 8.84 13.19
N LEU A 148 -5.44 8.43 13.32
CA LEU A 148 -5.94 7.65 14.47
C LEU A 148 -5.43 6.21 14.49
N LYS A 149 -5.19 5.63 13.33
CA LYS A 149 -4.65 4.28 13.17
C LYS A 149 -4.01 4.13 11.80
N ASN A 150 -2.78 3.64 11.80
CA ASN A 150 -2.09 3.23 10.58
C ASN A 150 -1.33 1.92 10.85
N THR A 151 -1.72 0.86 10.19
CA THR A 151 -1.08 -0.45 10.29
C THR A 151 -1.01 -1.12 8.94
N THR A 152 0.06 -1.86 8.72
CA THR A 152 0.24 -2.74 7.57
C THR A 152 -0.19 -4.17 7.85
N GLU A 153 -0.55 -4.50 9.13
CA GLU A 153 -0.99 -5.83 9.52
C GLU A 153 -2.35 -6.17 8.89
N LEU A 154 -2.43 -7.28 8.19
CA LEU A 154 -3.68 -7.86 7.71
C LEU A 154 -4.25 -8.77 8.80
N PRO A 155 -5.57 -8.70 9.10
CA PRO A 155 -6.22 -9.66 9.99
C PRO A 155 -6.33 -11.00 9.28
N LEU A 156 -5.41 -11.91 9.60
CA LEU A 156 -5.39 -13.26 8.99
C LEU A 156 -6.51 -14.12 9.58
N PRO A 157 -7.38 -14.72 8.76
CA PRO A 157 -8.47 -15.61 9.18
C PRO A 157 -7.95 -16.92 9.77
#